data_80b32513567bebb012af76ac1344ffea
#
_entry.id   80b32513567bebb012af76ac1344ffea
#
_cell.length_a   1.000
_cell.length_b   1.000
_cell.length_c   1.000
_cell.angle_alpha   90.00
_cell.angle_beta   90.00
_cell.angle_gamma   90.00
#
_symmetry.space_group_name_H-M   'P 1'
#
loop_
_entity.id
_entity.type
_entity.pdbx_description
1 polymer ?
#
loop_
_entity_poly.entity_id
_entity_poly.type
_entity_poly.pdbx_seq_one_letter_code
_entity_poly.pdbx_strand_id
1 'polypeptide(L)'
;IVVRARHEFEEFGHDRTRIVITELPYQVNKRTLIKSLADQVEDKRLEGISDIRDESDRNGMRMVIELKRDANPQVVLNRLFSQSQLQTTFSINMLALVDNQHQPKILSLRHIIDEYLAFQEEIIVRRTRYDLKKAQERAHLLEGLLIAQDNIDEVIKIIRSAYDDAKQKLMERFGLDDIQAQAILDMRLKSLQGLDREKLEGEYKELEERIAYFNRVLSDESLVRQILKEELTAIAEKFGDDRKTEIQDVEDEIDIEDLIEEEQCVFTLTEAGYIKRTPVSEYTAQSKGGMGKKGITTKPVSTKMIKNKMA
;
A
#
# COMPACT_ATOMS: atom_id res chain seq x y z
N ILE A 1 -7.43 10.20 -6.70
CA ILE A 1 -6.69 10.77 -5.56
C ILE A 1 -5.79 11.88 -6.10
N VAL A 2 -5.75 13.03 -5.42
CA VAL A 2 -4.81 14.11 -5.70
C VAL A 2 -3.56 13.87 -4.85
N VAL A 3 -2.38 13.93 -5.45
CA VAL A 3 -1.09 13.76 -4.78
C VAL A 3 -0.28 15.02 -5.00
N ARG A 4 0.20 15.63 -3.91
CA ARG A 4 1.03 16.85 -3.92
C ARG A 4 2.46 16.54 -3.50
N ALA A 5 3.39 17.32 -4.02
CA ALA A 5 4.76 17.33 -3.58
C ALA A 5 4.88 17.83 -2.12
N ARG A 6 5.81 17.29 -1.36
CA ARG A 6 6.12 17.82 -0.03
C ARG A 6 6.97 19.07 -0.17
N HIS A 7 6.57 20.13 0.50
CA HIS A 7 7.21 21.43 0.42
C HIS A 7 7.40 22.05 1.79
N GLU A 8 8.37 22.94 1.88
CA GLU A 8 8.66 23.76 3.06
C GLU A 8 9.00 25.18 2.60
N PHE A 9 8.66 26.19 3.41
CA PHE A 9 9.07 27.55 3.16
C PHE A 9 10.31 27.86 4.00
N GLU A 10 11.34 28.38 3.36
CA GLU A 10 12.57 28.84 4.02
C GLU A 10 12.81 30.31 3.72
N GLU A 11 13.14 31.09 4.74
CA GLU A 11 13.61 32.46 4.58
C GLU A 11 15.11 32.44 4.29
N PHE A 12 15.54 33.25 3.36
CA PHE A 12 16.96 33.41 3.05
C PHE A 12 17.33 34.85 2.70
N GLY A 13 18.53 35.26 3.12
CA GLY A 13 19.01 36.63 2.91
C GLY A 13 18.17 37.69 3.63
N HIS A 14 17.98 38.86 3.02
CA HIS A 14 17.13 39.92 3.55
C HIS A 14 15.76 39.89 2.85
N ASP A 15 14.72 39.48 3.59
CA ASP A 15 13.29 39.45 3.16
C ASP A 15 13.01 38.69 1.85
N ARG A 16 13.67 37.56 1.67
CA ARG A 16 13.36 36.64 0.57
C ARG A 16 12.91 35.29 1.09
N THR A 17 11.91 34.72 0.44
CA THR A 17 11.42 33.39 0.72
C THR A 17 11.76 32.46 -0.43
N ARG A 18 12.04 31.19 -0.12
CA ARG A 18 12.20 30.13 -1.10
C ARG A 18 11.28 28.96 -0.74
N ILE A 19 10.79 28.29 -1.76
CA ILE A 19 10.01 27.05 -1.63
C ILE A 19 10.99 25.91 -1.85
N VAL A 20 11.10 25.02 -0.89
CA VAL A 20 11.94 23.84 -0.94
C VAL A 20 11.05 22.63 -1.11
N ILE A 21 11.26 21.87 -2.18
CA ILE A 21 10.54 20.62 -2.46
C ILE A 21 11.45 19.47 -2.08
N THR A 22 11.01 18.66 -1.11
CA THR A 22 11.76 17.52 -0.58
C THR A 22 11.28 16.18 -1.12
N GLU A 23 10.01 16.09 -1.57
CA GLU A 23 9.46 14.89 -2.17
C GLU A 23 8.54 15.25 -3.34
N LEU A 24 8.56 14.41 -4.39
CA LEU A 24 7.73 14.54 -5.58
C LEU A 24 6.63 13.50 -5.62
N PRO A 25 5.51 13.76 -6.29
CA PRO A 25 4.51 12.75 -6.56
C PRO A 25 5.10 11.54 -7.31
N TYR A 26 4.54 10.36 -7.06
CA TYR A 26 4.96 9.12 -7.71
C TYR A 26 4.96 9.24 -9.25
N GLN A 27 5.98 8.69 -9.89
CA GLN A 27 6.24 8.76 -11.35
C GLN A 27 6.61 10.13 -11.92
N VAL A 28 6.73 11.18 -11.13
CA VAL A 28 7.20 12.48 -11.61
C VAL A 28 8.73 12.48 -11.72
N ASN A 29 9.22 12.76 -12.93
CA ASN A 29 10.65 12.88 -13.16
C ASN A 29 11.14 14.30 -12.79
N LYS A 30 12.04 14.39 -11.80
CA LYS A 30 12.59 15.66 -11.29
C LYS A 30 13.18 16.54 -12.38
N ARG A 31 14.02 15.98 -13.25
CA ARG A 31 14.70 16.75 -14.32
C ARG A 31 13.72 17.36 -15.31
N THR A 32 12.74 16.55 -15.73
CA THR A 32 11.70 17.01 -16.65
C THR A 32 10.83 18.09 -16.03
N LEU A 33 10.49 17.93 -14.75
CA LEU A 33 9.73 18.92 -13.98
C LEU A 33 10.48 20.24 -13.90
N ILE A 34 11.76 20.25 -13.46
CA ILE A 34 12.58 21.46 -13.36
C ILE A 34 12.64 22.18 -14.70
N LYS A 35 12.88 21.45 -15.80
CA LYS A 35 12.91 22.04 -17.13
C LYS A 35 11.57 22.68 -17.49
N SER A 36 10.47 21.96 -17.28
CA SER A 36 9.13 22.49 -17.56
C SER A 36 8.79 23.73 -16.75
N LEU A 37 9.22 23.79 -15.48
CA LEU A 37 9.05 24.98 -14.65
C LEU A 37 9.88 26.14 -15.14
N ALA A 38 11.14 25.92 -15.54
CA ALA A 38 12.00 26.94 -16.11
C ALA A 38 11.40 27.52 -17.40
N ASP A 39 10.95 26.67 -18.32
CA ASP A 39 10.27 27.06 -19.57
C ASP A 39 9.01 27.93 -19.26
N GLN A 40 8.22 27.56 -18.24
CA GLN A 40 7.03 28.33 -17.84
C GLN A 40 7.37 29.70 -17.21
N VAL A 41 8.49 29.81 -16.48
CA VAL A 41 8.98 31.08 -15.93
C VAL A 41 9.46 31.97 -17.06
N GLU A 42 10.20 31.46 -18.04
CA GLU A 42 10.66 32.18 -19.22
C GLU A 42 9.48 32.68 -20.06
N ASP A 43 8.45 31.86 -20.26
CA ASP A 43 7.19 32.19 -20.95
C ASP A 43 6.30 33.17 -20.15
N LYS A 44 6.69 33.55 -18.92
CA LYS A 44 5.93 34.43 -18.00
C LYS A 44 4.53 33.82 -17.62
N ARG A 45 4.40 32.52 -17.65
CA ARG A 45 3.20 31.84 -17.15
C ARG A 45 3.24 31.67 -15.63
N LEU A 46 4.44 31.45 -15.09
CA LEU A 46 4.72 31.44 -13.65
C LEU A 46 5.46 32.72 -13.27
N GLU A 47 4.73 33.63 -12.65
CA GLU A 47 5.28 34.88 -12.13
C GLU A 47 5.69 34.72 -10.66
N GLY A 48 6.54 35.62 -10.16
CA GLY A 48 6.97 35.61 -8.76
C GLY A 48 8.20 34.75 -8.48
N ILE A 49 8.70 33.98 -9.45
CA ILE A 49 9.89 33.14 -9.31
C ILE A 49 11.11 33.88 -9.82
N SER A 50 12.21 33.82 -9.07
CA SER A 50 13.50 34.41 -9.37
C SER A 50 14.49 33.41 -9.95
N ASP A 51 14.57 32.20 -9.35
CA ASP A 51 15.47 31.11 -9.77
C ASP A 51 14.96 29.76 -9.37
N ILE A 52 15.39 28.72 -10.09
CA ILE A 52 15.04 27.31 -9.80
C ILE A 52 16.31 26.48 -9.86
N ARG A 53 16.64 25.79 -8.76
CA ARG A 53 17.86 24.98 -8.63
C ARG A 53 17.59 23.60 -8.10
N ASP A 54 18.40 22.64 -8.54
CA ASP A 54 18.48 21.30 -7.95
C ASP A 54 19.67 21.23 -6.99
N GLU A 55 19.39 21.22 -5.72
CA GLU A 55 20.37 21.11 -4.63
C GLU A 55 20.38 19.71 -4.02
N SER A 56 19.82 18.71 -4.72
CA SER A 56 19.77 17.34 -4.21
C SER A 56 21.16 16.73 -4.06
N ASP A 57 21.37 16.06 -2.94
CA ASP A 57 22.61 15.41 -2.59
C ASP A 57 22.38 13.99 -2.05
N ARG A 58 23.40 13.39 -1.42
CA ARG A 58 23.33 12.06 -0.79
C ARG A 58 22.34 11.99 0.39
N ASN A 59 21.94 13.12 0.96
CA ASN A 59 21.02 13.18 2.09
C ASN A 59 19.55 13.19 1.63
N GLY A 60 19.30 13.46 0.35
CA GLY A 60 17.95 13.42 -0.20
C GLY A 60 17.71 14.38 -1.35
N MET A 61 16.45 14.41 -1.76
CA MET A 61 16.00 15.34 -2.79
C MET A 61 15.78 16.71 -2.18
N ARG A 62 16.30 17.73 -2.88
CA ARG A 62 16.11 19.14 -2.53
C ARG A 62 16.05 19.97 -3.80
N MET A 63 14.85 20.35 -4.21
CA MET A 63 14.61 21.27 -5.29
C MET A 63 14.21 22.62 -4.69
N VAL A 64 14.96 23.66 -5.02
CA VAL A 64 14.80 25.01 -4.47
C VAL A 64 14.23 25.93 -5.53
N ILE A 65 13.13 26.62 -5.18
CA ILE A 65 12.47 27.64 -5.99
C ILE A 65 12.58 28.97 -5.23
N GLU A 66 13.43 29.88 -5.69
CA GLU A 66 13.59 31.20 -5.08
C GLU A 66 12.51 32.15 -5.58
N LEU A 67 11.90 32.87 -4.65
CA LEU A 67 10.88 33.87 -4.96
C LEU A 67 11.44 35.27 -5.10
N LYS A 68 10.74 36.11 -5.85
CA LYS A 68 11.00 37.58 -5.88
C LYS A 68 10.54 38.18 -4.55
N ARG A 69 11.12 39.33 -4.19
CA ARG A 69 10.83 40.03 -2.91
C ARG A 69 9.35 40.32 -2.70
N ASP A 70 8.66 40.69 -3.77
CA ASP A 70 7.28 41.18 -3.70
C ASP A 70 6.26 40.02 -3.96
N ALA A 71 6.72 38.79 -4.10
CA ALA A 71 5.87 37.65 -4.40
C ALA A 71 5.30 37.03 -3.12
N ASN A 72 3.99 36.76 -3.10
CA ASN A 72 3.36 36.03 -2.03
C ASN A 72 3.69 34.52 -2.18
N PRO A 73 4.37 33.86 -1.20
CA PRO A 73 4.80 32.49 -1.30
C PRO A 73 3.65 31.52 -1.50
N GLN A 74 2.51 31.74 -0.85
CA GLN A 74 1.34 30.86 -0.92
C GLN A 74 0.69 30.92 -2.31
N VAL A 75 0.56 32.13 -2.89
CA VAL A 75 0.00 32.29 -4.25
C VAL A 75 0.89 31.61 -5.29
N VAL A 76 2.23 31.78 -5.18
CA VAL A 76 3.16 31.11 -6.09
C VAL A 76 3.08 29.60 -5.93
N LEU A 77 2.99 29.08 -4.70
CA LEU A 77 2.84 27.65 -4.45
C LEU A 77 1.56 27.10 -5.07
N ASN A 78 0.43 27.79 -4.90
CA ASN A 78 -0.85 27.39 -5.48
C ASN A 78 -0.80 27.40 -7.01
N ARG A 79 -0.14 28.38 -7.63
CA ARG A 79 0.12 28.40 -9.07
C ARG A 79 1.00 27.22 -9.52
N LEU A 80 2.04 26.90 -8.76
CA LEU A 80 2.89 25.73 -9.01
C LEU A 80 2.09 24.43 -8.97
N PHE A 81 1.20 24.24 -8.01
CA PHE A 81 0.34 23.07 -7.93
C PHE A 81 -0.66 22.99 -9.08
N SER A 82 -1.27 24.12 -9.48
CA SER A 82 -2.27 24.12 -10.54
C SER A 82 -1.68 23.99 -11.95
N GLN A 83 -0.42 24.42 -12.16
CA GLN A 83 0.19 24.52 -13.50
C GLN A 83 1.34 23.55 -13.72
N SER A 84 1.70 22.72 -12.74
CA SER A 84 2.82 21.79 -12.88
C SER A 84 2.54 20.41 -12.28
N GLN A 85 3.47 19.47 -12.51
CA GLN A 85 3.42 18.11 -11.96
C GLN A 85 3.79 18.05 -10.46
N LEU A 86 3.92 19.20 -9.76
CA LEU A 86 3.99 19.20 -8.29
C LEU A 86 2.69 18.76 -7.65
N GLN A 87 1.58 18.85 -8.36
CA GLN A 87 0.33 18.19 -8.05
C GLN A 87 -0.08 17.31 -9.24
N THR A 88 -0.41 16.05 -8.96
CA THR A 88 -0.87 15.10 -9.97
C THR A 88 -2.10 14.37 -9.47
N THR A 89 -2.91 13.89 -10.42
CA THR A 89 -4.04 13.01 -10.11
C THR A 89 -3.63 11.56 -10.34
N PHE A 90 -3.75 10.74 -9.31
CA PHE A 90 -3.54 9.31 -9.41
C PHE A 90 -4.88 8.59 -9.52
N SER A 91 -5.10 7.92 -10.63
CA SER A 91 -6.29 7.09 -10.86
C SER A 91 -6.06 5.68 -10.36
N ILE A 92 -6.95 5.19 -9.51
CA ILE A 92 -6.88 3.83 -8.98
C ILE A 92 -7.77 2.93 -9.84
N ASN A 93 -7.15 1.96 -10.50
CA ASN A 93 -7.84 0.93 -11.26
C ASN A 93 -7.37 -0.44 -10.78
N MET A 94 -8.16 -1.06 -9.90
CA MET A 94 -7.84 -2.35 -9.29
C MET A 94 -8.55 -3.47 -10.05
N LEU A 95 -8.01 -3.82 -11.22
CA LEU A 95 -8.46 -4.99 -11.98
C LEU A 95 -7.81 -6.25 -11.39
N ALA A 96 -8.61 -7.19 -10.96
CA ALA A 96 -8.16 -8.48 -10.44
C ALA A 96 -8.99 -9.63 -11.01
N LEU A 97 -8.43 -10.84 -10.90
CA LEU A 97 -9.16 -12.07 -11.21
C LEU A 97 -9.78 -12.59 -9.91
N VAL A 98 -11.08 -12.79 -9.93
CA VAL A 98 -11.85 -13.37 -8.83
C VAL A 98 -12.39 -14.74 -9.23
N ASP A 99 -13.03 -15.44 -8.33
CA ASP A 99 -13.63 -16.76 -8.59
C ASP A 99 -12.61 -17.76 -9.16
N ASN A 100 -11.58 -18.08 -8.36
CA ASN A 100 -10.49 -18.99 -8.74
C ASN A 100 -9.80 -18.62 -10.07
N GLN A 101 -9.59 -17.32 -10.31
CA GLN A 101 -8.93 -16.76 -11.48
C GLN A 101 -9.73 -16.88 -12.81
N HIS A 102 -11.03 -17.05 -12.74
CA HIS A 102 -11.85 -17.22 -13.94
C HIS A 102 -12.51 -15.92 -14.41
N GLN A 103 -12.73 -14.93 -13.53
CA GLN A 103 -13.42 -13.69 -13.88
C GLN A 103 -12.55 -12.44 -13.66
N PRO A 104 -12.21 -11.67 -14.70
CA PRO A 104 -11.63 -10.33 -14.52
C PRO A 104 -12.71 -9.35 -14.05
N LYS A 105 -12.44 -8.64 -12.94
CA LYS A 105 -13.37 -7.67 -12.35
C LYS A 105 -12.61 -6.49 -11.76
N ILE A 106 -13.17 -5.29 -11.91
CA ILE A 106 -12.68 -4.11 -11.20
C ILE A 106 -13.25 -4.14 -9.79
N LEU A 107 -12.37 -4.13 -8.81
CA LEU A 107 -12.73 -4.30 -7.40
C LEU A 107 -12.49 -3.01 -6.61
N SER A 108 -13.25 -2.83 -5.55
CA SER A 108 -12.91 -1.88 -4.49
C SER A 108 -11.80 -2.45 -3.59
N LEU A 109 -11.09 -1.59 -2.87
CA LEU A 109 -10.07 -2.03 -1.91
C LEU A 109 -10.62 -3.03 -0.88
N ARG A 110 -11.81 -2.75 -0.34
CA ARG A 110 -12.49 -3.66 0.60
C ARG A 110 -12.70 -5.04 -0.01
N HIS A 111 -13.23 -5.10 -1.23
CA HIS A 111 -13.51 -6.38 -1.89
C HIS A 111 -12.21 -7.18 -2.14
N ILE A 112 -11.10 -6.51 -2.50
CA ILE A 112 -9.80 -7.19 -2.63
C ILE A 112 -9.34 -7.80 -1.29
N ILE A 113 -9.54 -7.07 -0.19
CA ILE A 113 -9.21 -7.58 1.15
C ILE A 113 -10.10 -8.76 1.52
N ASP A 114 -11.41 -8.67 1.27
CA ASP A 114 -12.35 -9.77 1.54
C ASP A 114 -11.99 -11.04 0.75
N GLU A 115 -11.67 -10.92 -0.55
CA GLU A 115 -11.22 -12.05 -1.40
C GLU A 115 -9.88 -12.63 -0.91
N TYR A 116 -8.94 -11.78 -0.51
CA TYR A 116 -7.66 -12.22 0.05
C TYR A 116 -7.85 -12.99 1.35
N LEU A 117 -8.69 -12.51 2.26
CA LEU A 117 -8.96 -13.20 3.52
C LEU A 117 -9.63 -14.56 3.28
N ALA A 118 -10.62 -14.63 2.39
CA ALA A 118 -11.28 -15.88 2.02
C ALA A 118 -10.27 -16.89 1.43
N PHE A 119 -9.38 -16.42 0.56
CA PHE A 119 -8.31 -17.27 0.02
C PHE A 119 -7.35 -17.78 1.11
N GLN A 120 -6.97 -16.93 2.05
CA GLN A 120 -6.10 -17.33 3.16
C GLN A 120 -6.78 -18.36 4.09
N GLU A 121 -8.07 -18.18 4.39
CA GLU A 121 -8.86 -19.18 5.14
C GLU A 121 -8.85 -20.54 4.42
N GLU A 122 -9.06 -20.55 3.10
CA GLU A 122 -8.98 -21.79 2.30
C GLU A 122 -7.60 -22.44 2.37
N ILE A 123 -6.53 -21.64 2.27
CA ILE A 123 -5.15 -22.14 2.38
C ILE A 123 -4.89 -22.78 3.75
N ILE A 124 -5.33 -22.15 4.85
CA ILE A 124 -5.19 -22.71 6.19
C ILE A 124 -5.93 -24.06 6.30
N VAL A 125 -7.16 -24.13 5.81
CA VAL A 125 -7.94 -25.38 5.82
C VAL A 125 -7.25 -26.47 4.99
N ARG A 126 -6.74 -26.14 3.80
CA ARG A 126 -6.04 -27.12 2.93
C ARG A 126 -4.73 -27.59 3.56
N ARG A 127 -3.94 -26.68 4.13
CA ARG A 127 -2.72 -26.99 4.87
C ARG A 127 -3.02 -27.90 6.05
N THR A 128 -4.03 -27.57 6.86
CA THR A 128 -4.42 -28.36 8.02
C THR A 128 -4.90 -29.77 7.63
N ARG A 129 -5.64 -29.91 6.55
CA ARG A 129 -6.04 -31.25 6.02
C ARG A 129 -4.84 -32.09 5.57
N TYR A 130 -3.87 -31.44 4.93
CA TYR A 130 -2.65 -32.14 4.52
C TYR A 130 -1.83 -32.58 5.73
N ASP A 131 -1.65 -31.72 6.72
CA ASP A 131 -0.89 -32.01 7.94
C ASP A 131 -1.62 -33.08 8.78
N LEU A 132 -2.95 -33.02 8.86
CA LEU A 132 -3.76 -34.06 9.50
C LEU A 132 -3.54 -35.41 8.85
N LYS A 133 -3.63 -35.48 7.52
CA LYS A 133 -3.38 -36.74 6.79
C LYS A 133 -1.99 -37.29 7.06
N LYS A 134 -0.97 -36.45 7.04
CA LYS A 134 0.43 -36.84 7.32
C LYS A 134 0.62 -37.33 8.77
N ALA A 135 -0.01 -36.64 9.73
CA ALA A 135 0.01 -37.06 11.13
C ALA A 135 -0.68 -38.40 11.33
N GLN A 136 -1.85 -38.62 10.70
CA GLN A 136 -2.57 -39.89 10.75
C GLN A 136 -1.80 -41.06 10.11
N GLU A 137 -1.21 -40.85 8.91
CA GLU A 137 -0.34 -41.81 8.26
C GLU A 137 0.83 -42.24 9.14
N ARG A 138 1.44 -41.27 9.84
CA ARG A 138 2.58 -41.53 10.75
C ARG A 138 2.13 -42.22 12.04
N ALA A 139 1.05 -41.75 12.66
CA ALA A 139 0.49 -42.37 13.86
C ALA A 139 0.10 -43.81 13.63
N HIS A 140 -0.51 -44.10 12.47
CA HIS A 140 -0.86 -45.45 12.05
C HIS A 140 0.33 -46.41 11.93
N LEU A 141 1.44 -45.90 11.36
CA LEU A 141 2.70 -46.68 11.32
C LEU A 141 3.25 -46.96 12.74
N LEU A 142 3.26 -45.90 13.61
CA LEU A 142 3.75 -46.04 14.98
C LEU A 142 2.91 -47.02 15.80
N GLU A 143 1.59 -47.03 15.61
CA GLU A 143 0.69 -48.00 16.25
C GLU A 143 1.10 -49.45 15.93
N GLY A 144 1.36 -49.72 14.67
CA GLY A 144 1.86 -51.05 14.24
C GLY A 144 3.22 -51.40 14.83
N LEU A 145 4.13 -50.41 14.90
CA LEU A 145 5.46 -50.64 15.49
C LEU A 145 5.41 -50.83 17.00
N LEU A 146 4.50 -50.17 17.73
CA LEU A 146 4.28 -50.37 19.17
C LEU A 146 3.70 -51.76 19.45
N ILE A 147 2.71 -52.22 18.66
CA ILE A 147 2.16 -53.60 18.76
C ILE A 147 3.29 -54.63 18.57
N ALA A 148 4.16 -54.42 17.57
CA ALA A 148 5.29 -55.31 17.32
C ALA A 148 6.30 -55.32 18.47
N GLN A 149 6.54 -54.18 19.09
CA GLN A 149 7.49 -54.02 20.18
C GLN A 149 6.98 -54.64 21.48
N ASP A 150 5.67 -54.57 21.74
CA ASP A 150 5.02 -55.23 22.87
C ASP A 150 5.05 -56.78 22.74
N ASN A 151 5.13 -57.29 21.51
CA ASN A 151 5.10 -58.71 21.21
C ASN A 151 6.39 -59.16 20.50
N ILE A 152 7.53 -58.57 20.80
CA ILE A 152 8.76 -58.75 20.02
C ILE A 152 9.24 -60.17 19.89
N ASP A 153 9.14 -60.99 20.93
CA ASP A 153 9.58 -62.38 20.90
C ASP A 153 8.73 -63.21 19.93
N GLU A 154 7.42 -62.94 19.87
CA GLU A 154 6.49 -63.59 18.95
C GLU A 154 6.73 -63.15 17.50
N VAL A 155 6.96 -61.84 17.29
CA VAL A 155 7.34 -61.26 15.97
C VAL A 155 8.60 -61.90 15.44
N ILE A 156 9.66 -62.02 16.24
CA ILE A 156 10.93 -62.67 15.87
C ILE A 156 10.71 -64.12 15.53
N LYS A 157 9.90 -64.83 16.32
CA LYS A 157 9.57 -66.24 16.08
C LYS A 157 8.81 -66.45 14.77
N ILE A 158 7.86 -65.60 14.45
CA ILE A 158 7.11 -65.63 13.16
C ILE A 158 8.06 -65.36 11.99
N ILE A 159 8.89 -64.32 12.06
CA ILE A 159 9.83 -63.98 10.97
C ILE A 159 10.83 -65.09 10.72
N ARG A 160 11.35 -65.71 11.80
CA ARG A 160 12.31 -66.82 11.69
C ARG A 160 11.71 -68.11 11.16
N SER A 161 10.44 -68.39 11.42
CA SER A 161 9.72 -69.58 11.00
C SER A 161 9.09 -69.43 9.61
N ALA A 162 8.99 -68.24 9.10
CA ALA A 162 8.39 -67.97 7.79
C ALA A 162 9.41 -68.20 6.66
N TYR A 163 8.95 -68.79 5.54
CA TYR A 163 9.77 -69.03 4.37
C TYR A 163 9.72 -67.84 3.41
N ASP A 164 8.50 -67.34 3.13
CA ASP A 164 8.24 -66.17 2.26
C ASP A 164 6.95 -65.44 2.65
N ASP A 165 6.27 -65.93 3.68
CA ASP A 165 4.92 -65.57 4.10
C ASP A 165 4.92 -64.75 5.43
N ALA A 166 6.08 -64.25 5.85
CA ALA A 166 6.24 -63.52 7.12
C ALA A 166 5.28 -62.33 7.25
N LYS A 167 5.11 -61.58 6.19
CA LYS A 167 4.21 -60.39 6.15
C LYS A 167 2.77 -60.75 6.42
N GLN A 168 2.27 -61.82 5.71
CA GLN A 168 0.91 -62.27 5.84
C GLN A 168 0.64 -62.85 7.23
N LYS A 169 1.58 -63.62 7.80
CA LYS A 169 1.46 -64.16 9.16
C LYS A 169 1.43 -63.05 10.22
N LEU A 170 2.19 -61.94 10.05
CA LEU A 170 2.15 -60.82 10.95
C LEU A 170 0.80 -60.10 10.87
N MET A 171 0.28 -59.90 9.65
CA MET A 171 -1.05 -59.31 9.43
C MET A 171 -2.16 -60.11 10.09
N GLU A 172 -2.19 -61.42 9.88
CA GLU A 172 -3.23 -62.30 10.45
C GLU A 172 -3.15 -62.41 11.98
N ARG A 173 -1.92 -62.41 12.51
CA ARG A 173 -1.71 -62.64 13.95
C ARG A 173 -2.01 -61.42 14.80
N PHE A 174 -1.61 -60.21 14.32
CA PHE A 174 -1.70 -58.96 15.07
C PHE A 174 -2.78 -58.01 14.54
N GLY A 175 -3.51 -58.38 13.48
CA GLY A 175 -4.52 -57.51 12.86
C GLY A 175 -3.92 -56.27 12.17
N LEU A 176 -2.69 -56.40 11.68
CA LEU A 176 -1.97 -55.32 11.05
C LEU A 176 -2.33 -55.21 9.56
N ASP A 177 -2.22 -54.04 9.02
CA ASP A 177 -2.32 -53.83 7.57
C ASP A 177 -1.00 -54.08 6.83
N ASP A 178 -1.07 -54.00 5.50
CA ASP A 178 0.06 -54.23 4.61
C ASP A 178 1.24 -53.27 4.89
N ILE A 179 0.93 -52.01 5.19
CA ILE A 179 1.92 -50.96 5.41
C ILE A 179 2.60 -51.12 6.77
N GLN A 180 1.83 -51.43 7.81
CA GLN A 180 2.33 -51.71 9.16
C GLN A 180 3.20 -52.95 9.19
N ALA A 181 2.73 -54.06 8.57
CA ALA A 181 3.50 -55.29 8.51
C ALA A 181 4.82 -55.12 7.74
N GLN A 182 4.81 -54.34 6.66
CA GLN A 182 6.03 -54.03 5.92
C GLN A 182 6.99 -53.23 6.80
N ALA A 183 6.51 -52.19 7.50
CA ALA A 183 7.32 -51.38 8.39
C ALA A 183 7.99 -52.19 9.52
N ILE A 184 7.31 -53.23 10.02
CA ILE A 184 7.88 -54.13 11.01
C ILE A 184 8.99 -54.99 10.40
N LEU A 185 8.82 -55.49 9.19
CA LEU A 185 9.86 -56.27 8.49
C LEU A 185 11.11 -55.43 8.17
N ASP A 186 10.92 -54.15 7.89
CA ASP A 186 11.99 -53.19 7.60
C ASP A 186 12.66 -52.64 8.87
N MET A 187 12.17 -53.05 10.06
CA MET A 187 12.68 -52.57 11.35
C MET A 187 14.10 -53.07 11.58
N ARG A 188 15.01 -52.17 11.98
CA ARG A 188 16.38 -52.50 12.35
C ARG A 188 16.44 -53.14 13.74
N LEU A 189 17.28 -54.15 13.93
CA LEU A 189 17.49 -54.78 15.26
C LEU A 189 17.84 -53.81 16.37
N LYS A 190 18.46 -52.66 16.04
CA LYS A 190 18.76 -51.59 17.01
C LYS A 190 17.52 -50.95 17.57
N SER A 191 16.43 -50.86 16.83
CA SER A 191 15.17 -50.25 17.23
C SER A 191 14.41 -51.10 18.25
N LEU A 192 14.88 -52.28 18.60
CA LEU A 192 14.31 -53.16 19.61
C LEU A 192 14.79 -52.82 21.05
N GLN A 193 15.59 -51.80 21.24
CA GLN A 193 16.07 -51.36 22.56
C GLN A 193 14.97 -50.58 23.30
N GLY A 194 14.86 -50.74 24.65
CA GLY A 194 13.83 -50.12 25.45
C GLY A 194 13.81 -48.56 25.37
N LEU A 195 14.97 -47.93 25.14
CA LEU A 195 15.04 -46.47 24.93
C LEU A 195 14.35 -45.99 23.63
N ASP A 196 14.25 -46.87 22.61
CA ASP A 196 13.57 -46.54 21.37
C ASP A 196 12.03 -46.68 21.53
N ARG A 197 11.56 -47.54 22.44
CA ARG A 197 10.15 -47.64 22.81
C ARG A 197 9.61 -46.35 23.40
N GLU A 198 10.27 -45.81 24.40
CA GLU A 198 9.85 -44.52 25.04
C GLU A 198 9.78 -43.39 24.01
N LYS A 199 10.68 -43.38 23.04
CA LYS A 199 10.64 -42.39 21.96
C LYS A 199 9.43 -42.58 21.03
N LEU A 200 9.10 -43.84 20.66
CA LEU A 200 7.95 -44.14 19.82
C LEU A 200 6.65 -43.79 20.51
N GLU A 201 6.52 -44.12 21.81
CA GLU A 201 5.35 -43.77 22.63
C GLU A 201 5.20 -42.25 22.77
N GLY A 202 6.34 -41.51 22.97
CA GLY A 202 6.36 -40.06 23.02
C GLY A 202 5.93 -39.43 21.68
N GLU A 203 6.49 -39.92 20.56
CA GLU A 203 6.13 -39.46 19.22
C GLU A 203 4.64 -39.74 18.91
N TYR A 204 4.15 -40.90 19.27
CA TYR A 204 2.75 -41.27 19.08
C TYR A 204 1.80 -40.33 19.82
N LYS A 205 2.10 -40.08 21.10
CA LYS A 205 1.30 -39.18 21.92
C LYS A 205 1.29 -37.73 21.38
N GLU A 206 2.45 -37.23 20.96
CA GLU A 206 2.52 -35.91 20.31
C GLU A 206 1.69 -35.84 19.01
N LEU A 207 1.68 -36.93 18.23
CA LEU A 207 0.87 -37.02 17.02
C LEU A 207 -0.63 -37.08 17.32
N GLU A 208 -1.04 -37.81 18.37
CA GLU A 208 -2.45 -37.82 18.79
C GLU A 208 -2.94 -36.43 19.21
N GLU A 209 -2.11 -35.69 20.00
CA GLU A 209 -2.43 -34.31 20.39
C GLU A 209 -2.54 -33.39 19.15
N ARG A 210 -1.63 -33.54 18.17
CA ARG A 210 -1.67 -32.78 16.91
C ARG A 210 -2.89 -33.16 16.07
N ILE A 211 -3.23 -34.42 15.96
CA ILE A 211 -4.43 -34.89 15.21
C ILE A 211 -5.69 -34.31 15.87
N ALA A 212 -5.79 -34.34 17.18
CA ALA A 212 -6.91 -33.73 17.92
C ALA A 212 -6.99 -32.22 17.67
N TYR A 213 -5.86 -31.53 17.66
CA TYR A 213 -5.79 -30.11 17.34
C TYR A 213 -6.25 -29.82 15.91
N PHE A 214 -5.74 -30.54 14.90
CA PHE A 214 -6.11 -30.35 13.50
C PHE A 214 -7.60 -30.62 13.25
N ASN A 215 -8.15 -31.66 13.88
CA ASN A 215 -9.59 -31.94 13.79
C ASN A 215 -10.42 -30.79 14.38
N ARG A 216 -9.99 -30.21 15.49
CA ARG A 216 -10.65 -29.06 16.11
C ARG A 216 -10.59 -27.84 15.18
N VAL A 217 -9.43 -27.53 14.59
CA VAL A 217 -9.29 -26.43 13.62
C VAL A 217 -10.21 -26.62 12.42
N LEU A 218 -10.32 -27.84 11.90
CA LEU A 218 -11.19 -28.13 10.74
C LEU A 218 -12.68 -28.10 11.06
N SER A 219 -13.06 -28.23 12.34
CA SER A 219 -14.46 -28.18 12.78
C SER A 219 -14.93 -26.80 13.21
N ASP A 220 -14.02 -25.84 13.42
CA ASP A 220 -14.33 -24.53 13.96
C ASP A 220 -13.70 -23.41 13.11
N GLU A 221 -14.55 -22.72 12.33
CA GLU A 221 -14.13 -21.57 11.52
C GLU A 221 -13.53 -20.42 12.34
N SER A 222 -13.93 -20.30 13.62
CA SER A 222 -13.39 -19.24 14.48
C SER A 222 -11.91 -19.43 14.76
N LEU A 223 -11.49 -20.71 14.91
CA LEU A 223 -10.07 -21.05 15.07
C LEU A 223 -9.26 -20.78 13.80
N VAL A 224 -9.82 -21.04 12.62
CA VAL A 224 -9.17 -20.72 11.34
C VAL A 224 -8.90 -19.21 11.26
N ARG A 225 -9.88 -18.38 11.61
CA ARG A 225 -9.72 -16.91 11.63
C ARG A 225 -8.75 -16.44 12.68
N GLN A 226 -8.70 -17.12 13.82
CA GLN A 226 -7.71 -16.79 14.85
C GLN A 226 -6.29 -17.08 14.38
N ILE A 227 -6.04 -18.23 13.77
CA ILE A 227 -4.74 -18.58 13.17
C ILE A 227 -4.34 -17.55 12.11
N LEU A 228 -5.27 -17.19 11.23
CA LEU A 228 -5.05 -16.17 10.22
C LEU A 228 -4.65 -14.83 10.84
N LYS A 229 -5.35 -14.40 11.89
CA LYS A 229 -5.04 -13.15 12.61
C LYS A 229 -3.65 -13.20 13.24
N GLU A 230 -3.28 -14.31 13.88
CA GLU A 230 -1.97 -14.50 14.49
C GLU A 230 -0.84 -14.44 13.46
N GLU A 231 -0.99 -15.14 12.32
CA GLU A 231 -0.01 -15.14 11.23
C GLU A 231 0.16 -13.74 10.61
N LEU A 232 -0.95 -13.04 10.34
CA LEU A 232 -0.89 -11.67 9.79
C LEU A 232 -0.29 -10.67 10.79
N THR A 233 -0.60 -10.80 12.08
CA THR A 233 -0.03 -9.94 13.12
C THR A 233 1.48 -10.13 13.23
N ALA A 234 1.95 -11.37 13.21
CA ALA A 234 3.38 -11.68 13.24
C ALA A 234 4.12 -11.11 12.01
N ILE A 235 3.49 -11.12 10.83
CA ILE A 235 4.04 -10.51 9.62
C ILE A 235 4.08 -8.97 9.76
N ALA A 236 3.02 -8.36 10.29
CA ALA A 236 2.95 -6.93 10.50
C ALA A 236 4.00 -6.45 11.50
N GLU A 237 4.21 -7.17 12.62
CA GLU A 237 5.24 -6.85 13.60
C GLU A 237 6.66 -6.95 13.05
N LYS A 238 6.91 -7.93 12.16
CA LYS A 238 8.24 -8.17 11.60
C LYS A 238 8.60 -7.25 10.43
N PHE A 239 7.64 -6.87 9.61
CA PHE A 239 7.85 -6.19 8.33
C PHE A 239 7.08 -4.88 8.19
N GLY A 240 6.24 -4.53 9.18
CA GLY A 240 5.49 -3.28 9.16
C GLY A 240 6.43 -2.08 9.23
N ASP A 241 6.18 -1.09 8.40
CA ASP A 241 6.82 0.21 8.39
C ASP A 241 5.76 1.32 8.42
N ASP A 242 6.19 2.50 8.81
CA ASP A 242 5.30 3.66 8.85
C ASP A 242 4.90 4.11 7.45
N ARG A 243 3.69 4.67 7.36
CA ARG A 243 3.20 5.24 6.11
C ARG A 243 4.06 6.44 5.70
N LYS A 244 4.65 6.39 4.50
CA LYS A 244 5.49 7.47 3.97
C LYS A 244 4.67 8.66 3.45
N THR A 245 3.51 8.40 2.84
CA THR A 245 2.63 9.44 2.30
C THR A 245 1.69 9.95 3.38
N GLU A 246 1.72 11.24 3.68
CA GLU A 246 0.78 11.89 4.58
C GLU A 246 -0.61 11.99 3.94
N ILE A 247 -1.66 11.67 4.71
CA ILE A 247 -3.03 11.88 4.28
C ILE A 247 -3.48 13.21 4.87
N GLN A 248 -3.84 14.14 4.00
CA GLN A 248 -4.36 15.44 4.39
C GLN A 248 -5.80 15.56 3.90
N ASP A 249 -6.69 15.99 4.79
CA ASP A 249 -8.03 16.40 4.42
C ASP A 249 -7.95 17.83 3.87
N VAL A 250 -7.71 17.92 2.57
CA VAL A 250 -7.71 19.20 1.86
C VAL A 250 -9.13 19.40 1.36
N GLU A 251 -9.86 20.30 2.00
CA GLU A 251 -11.26 20.56 1.68
C GLU A 251 -11.45 21.21 0.30
N ASP A 252 -10.41 21.82 -0.30
CA ASP A 252 -10.64 22.65 -1.47
C ASP A 252 -9.72 22.34 -2.65
N GLU A 253 -10.32 22.23 -3.84
CA GLU A 253 -9.66 22.61 -5.09
C GLU A 253 -9.17 24.06 -4.94
N ILE A 254 -7.92 24.31 -5.38
CA ILE A 254 -7.34 25.65 -5.38
C ILE A 254 -8.32 26.56 -6.11
N ASP A 255 -8.96 27.45 -5.36
CA ASP A 255 -9.94 28.37 -5.94
C ASP A 255 -9.23 29.48 -6.74
N ILE A 256 -9.94 30.07 -7.68
CA ILE A 256 -9.39 31.20 -8.46
C ILE A 256 -8.95 32.33 -7.53
N GLU A 257 -9.62 32.50 -6.40
CA GLU A 257 -9.28 33.48 -5.36
C GLU A 257 -7.89 33.23 -4.74
N ASP A 258 -7.50 31.96 -4.54
CA ASP A 258 -6.19 31.56 -4.00
C ASP A 258 -5.01 31.83 -4.95
N LEU A 259 -5.31 32.14 -6.21
CA LEU A 259 -4.33 32.49 -7.24
C LEU A 259 -4.14 34.01 -7.41
N ILE A 260 -4.93 34.81 -6.69
CA ILE A 260 -4.94 36.28 -6.78
C ILE A 260 -4.16 36.85 -5.61
N GLU A 261 -3.19 37.68 -5.88
CA GLU A 261 -2.45 38.40 -4.84
C GLU A 261 -3.34 39.45 -4.18
N GLU A 262 -3.27 39.55 -2.85
CA GLU A 262 -3.86 40.68 -2.13
C GLU A 262 -3.10 41.97 -2.46
N GLU A 263 -3.74 42.85 -3.17
CA GLU A 263 -3.19 44.15 -3.51
C GLU A 263 -4.19 45.29 -3.19
N GLN A 264 -3.65 46.43 -2.81
CA GLN A 264 -4.49 47.62 -2.64
C GLN A 264 -4.92 48.15 -4.02
N CYS A 265 -6.23 48.24 -4.20
CA CYS A 265 -6.83 48.62 -5.46
C CYS A 265 -7.75 49.83 -5.32
N VAL A 266 -7.77 50.64 -6.36
CA VAL A 266 -8.78 51.70 -6.52
C VAL A 266 -9.90 51.16 -7.41
N PHE A 267 -11.13 51.25 -6.90
CA PHE A 267 -12.32 50.94 -7.68
C PHE A 267 -12.90 52.22 -8.28
N THR A 268 -13.09 52.23 -9.58
CA THR A 268 -13.73 53.33 -10.30
C THR A 268 -15.09 52.85 -10.79
N LEU A 269 -16.17 53.51 -10.34
CA LEU A 269 -17.54 53.23 -10.77
C LEU A 269 -18.01 54.40 -11.64
N THR A 270 -18.57 54.09 -12.80
CA THR A 270 -19.18 55.09 -13.70
C THR A 270 -20.69 55.23 -13.41
N GLU A 271 -21.30 56.39 -13.79
CA GLU A 271 -22.74 56.56 -13.72
C GLU A 271 -23.53 55.54 -14.50
N ALA A 272 -22.96 54.95 -15.53
CA ALA A 272 -23.52 53.89 -16.34
C ALA A 272 -23.41 52.47 -15.72
N GLY A 273 -22.89 52.36 -14.45
CA GLY A 273 -22.76 51.07 -13.74
C GLY A 273 -21.57 50.22 -14.09
N TYR A 274 -20.56 50.76 -14.83
CA TYR A 274 -19.32 50.02 -15.10
C TYR A 274 -18.36 50.18 -13.94
N ILE A 275 -17.79 49.05 -13.47
CA ILE A 275 -16.75 49.03 -12.43
C ILE A 275 -15.43 48.59 -13.02
N LYS A 276 -14.34 49.24 -12.60
CA LYS A 276 -12.95 48.89 -12.93
C LYS A 276 -12.12 48.88 -11.66
N ARG A 277 -11.35 47.80 -11.49
CA ARG A 277 -10.32 47.64 -10.48
C ARG A 277 -8.99 48.07 -11.09
N THR A 278 -8.21 48.90 -10.41
CA THR A 278 -6.89 49.33 -10.84
C THR A 278 -5.95 49.30 -9.63
N PRO A 279 -4.79 48.61 -9.67
CA PRO A 279 -3.83 48.59 -8.59
C PRO A 279 -3.34 50.01 -8.23
N VAL A 280 -3.13 50.24 -6.92
CA VAL A 280 -2.64 51.56 -6.46
C VAL A 280 -1.28 51.89 -7.08
N SER A 281 -0.45 50.88 -7.36
CA SER A 281 0.85 51.03 -8.02
C SER A 281 0.79 51.71 -9.41
N GLU A 282 -0.35 51.63 -10.09
CA GLU A 282 -0.55 52.32 -11.38
C GLU A 282 -0.80 53.83 -11.22
N TYR A 283 -1.07 54.29 -9.99
CA TYR A 283 -1.29 55.71 -9.69
C TYR A 283 0.02 56.35 -9.24
N THR A 284 0.68 57.07 -10.12
CA THR A 284 1.87 57.88 -9.81
C THR A 284 1.47 59.26 -9.34
N ALA A 285 2.18 59.81 -8.34
CA ALA A 285 1.99 61.19 -7.92
C ALA A 285 2.23 62.17 -9.08
N GLN A 286 1.29 63.05 -9.31
CA GLN A 286 1.37 64.02 -10.39
C GLN A 286 1.96 65.38 -9.92
N SER A 287 2.81 65.96 -10.74
CA SER A 287 3.31 67.34 -10.53
C SER A 287 2.20 68.35 -10.86
N LYS A 288 2.26 69.58 -10.30
CA LYS A 288 1.36 70.69 -10.64
C LYS A 288 1.36 70.91 -12.18
N GLY A 289 0.13 70.80 -12.80
CA GLY A 289 -0.06 70.98 -14.23
C GLY A 289 -0.06 69.71 -15.08
N GLY A 290 0.06 68.51 -14.49
CA GLY A 290 -0.04 67.22 -15.20
C GLY A 290 -1.50 66.88 -15.62
N MET A 291 -1.66 66.16 -16.73
CA MET A 291 -2.95 65.62 -17.14
C MET A 291 -3.33 64.42 -16.26
N GLY A 292 -4.52 64.43 -15.62
CA GLY A 292 -5.02 63.29 -14.82
C GLY A 292 -5.12 62.00 -15.61
N LYS A 293 -4.96 60.84 -14.94
CA LYS A 293 -5.27 59.54 -15.54
C LYS A 293 -6.78 59.35 -15.70
N LYS A 294 -7.19 58.93 -16.91
CA LYS A 294 -8.61 58.54 -17.13
C LYS A 294 -8.90 57.22 -16.39
N GLY A 295 -9.90 57.23 -15.52
CA GLY A 295 -10.29 56.06 -14.78
C GLY A 295 -10.84 54.92 -15.67
N ILE A 296 -11.83 55.21 -16.49
CA ILE A 296 -12.44 54.24 -17.42
C ILE A 296 -12.76 54.93 -18.74
N THR A 297 -12.42 54.25 -19.86
CA THR A 297 -12.89 54.63 -21.19
C THR A 297 -13.92 53.58 -21.63
N THR A 298 -15.20 53.88 -21.62
CA THR A 298 -16.26 52.99 -22.09
C THR A 298 -16.57 53.28 -23.55
N LYS A 299 -16.53 52.27 -24.42
CA LYS A 299 -17.13 52.33 -25.74
C LYS A 299 -18.64 52.06 -25.60
N PRO A 300 -19.51 52.75 -26.34
CA PRO A 300 -20.94 52.45 -26.33
C PRO A 300 -21.13 50.99 -26.82
N VAL A 301 -21.68 50.14 -25.98
CA VAL A 301 -21.98 48.76 -26.32
C VAL A 301 -23.34 48.75 -27.03
N SER A 302 -23.39 48.22 -28.27
CA SER A 302 -24.65 48.07 -28.99
C SER A 302 -25.59 47.13 -28.21
N THR A 303 -26.87 47.43 -28.17
CA THR A 303 -27.93 46.72 -27.42
C THR A 303 -28.02 45.20 -27.75
N LYS A 304 -27.38 44.74 -28.82
CA LYS A 304 -27.26 43.32 -29.21
C LYS A 304 -26.31 42.49 -28.35
N MET A 305 -25.28 43.10 -27.76
CA MET A 305 -24.32 42.37 -26.93
C MET A 305 -24.75 42.11 -25.51
N ILE A 306 -25.74 42.85 -25.02
CA ILE A 306 -26.25 42.72 -23.65
C ILE A 306 -27.10 41.44 -23.47
N LYS A 307 -27.75 40.98 -24.53
CA LYS A 307 -28.59 39.75 -24.47
C LYS A 307 -27.80 38.43 -24.42
N ASN A 308 -26.53 38.41 -24.83
CA ASN A 308 -25.75 37.18 -24.87
C ASN A 308 -24.79 37.02 -23.66
N LYS A 309 -24.81 37.91 -22.67
CA LYS A 309 -24.00 37.80 -21.45
C LYS A 309 -24.80 37.57 -20.18
N MET A 310 -26.10 37.31 -20.31
CA MET A 310 -27.01 36.95 -19.20
C MET A 310 -27.68 35.60 -19.43
N ALA A 311 -26.99 34.64 -20.09
CA ALA A 311 -27.39 33.26 -20.19
C ALA A 311 -26.28 32.36 -19.65
#